data_3b1e43633ec95f31b18e4f84eba738b8
#
_entry.id   3b1e43633ec95f31b18e4f84eba738b8
#
_cell.length_a   1.000
_cell.length_b   1.000
_cell.length_c   1.000
_cell.angle_alpha   90.00
_cell.angle_beta   90.00
_cell.angle_gamma   90.00
#
_symmetry.space_group_name_H-M   'P 1'
#
loop_
_entity.id
_entity.type
_entity.pdbx_description
1 polymer ?
#
loop_
_entity_poly.entity_id
_entity_poly.type
_entity_poly.pdbx_seq_one_letter_code
_entity_poly.pdbx_strand_id
1 'polypeptide(L)'
;MRPTGLMAVTAAMFAAVSLGSSQAEACGYDGLVPDLVAAYPQSIDVAISVRDAFDRSELTALQPAPNALALLRAQMLMRRFSPMVSAASRASRGSVAVLLVESGMWTRYTLSDNEVAVLPHVAGPLDGEPVVITSEAVISALLDDKLAIGRATAIGVMVLRDRAQVFASGR
;
A
#
# COMPACT_ATOMS: atom_id res chain seq x y z
N MET A 1 -1.97 69.81 45.13
CA MET A 1 -3.09 68.90 44.94
C MET A 1 -2.67 67.92 43.79
N ARG A 2 -2.45 66.68 44.11
CA ARG A 2 -1.98 65.69 43.15
C ARG A 2 -3.14 64.77 42.71
N PRO A 3 -3.33 64.49 41.44
CA PRO A 3 -4.19 63.37 41.02
C PRO A 3 -3.41 62.06 40.92
N THR A 4 -3.96 61.07 41.54
CA THR A 4 -3.53 59.68 41.58
C THR A 4 -3.75 58.97 40.19
N GLY A 5 -2.68 58.43 39.62
CA GLY A 5 -2.76 57.62 38.41
C GLY A 5 -3.29 56.23 38.66
N LEU A 6 -4.27 55.86 37.88
CA LEU A 6 -4.85 54.51 37.83
C LEU A 6 -4.04 53.63 36.86
N MET A 7 -3.29 52.68 37.40
CA MET A 7 -2.63 51.64 36.59
C MET A 7 -3.67 50.60 36.17
N ALA A 8 -3.92 50.53 34.87
CA ALA A 8 -4.66 49.42 34.27
C ALA A 8 -3.69 48.25 33.94
N VAL A 9 -3.84 47.18 34.68
CA VAL A 9 -3.12 45.91 34.40
C VAL A 9 -3.92 45.13 33.37
N THR A 10 -3.42 45.12 32.13
CA THR A 10 -3.95 44.29 31.05
C THR A 10 -3.35 42.90 31.17
N ALA A 11 -4.11 41.94 31.67
CA ALA A 11 -3.76 40.53 31.65
C ALA A 11 -3.95 39.97 30.24
N ALA A 12 -2.86 39.73 29.55
CA ALA A 12 -2.86 39.01 28.27
C ALA A 12 -3.01 37.51 28.53
N MET A 13 -4.22 36.98 28.28
CA MET A 13 -4.46 35.54 28.22
C MET A 13 -3.82 34.98 26.95
N PHE A 14 -2.67 34.31 27.08
CA PHE A 14 -2.14 33.43 26.07
C PHE A 14 -2.96 32.14 26.08
N ALA A 15 -3.89 32.00 25.15
CA ALA A 15 -4.51 30.73 24.83
C ALA A 15 -3.46 29.87 24.08
N ALA A 16 -2.85 28.92 24.79
CA ALA A 16 -2.04 27.89 24.17
C ALA A 16 -2.99 26.98 23.37
N VAL A 17 -3.08 27.23 22.05
CA VAL A 17 -3.65 26.29 21.11
C VAL A 17 -2.65 25.15 20.98
N SER A 18 -2.86 24.07 21.72
CA SER A 18 -2.21 22.78 21.48
C SER A 18 -2.70 22.26 20.14
N LEU A 19 -1.96 22.59 19.08
CA LEU A 19 -2.05 21.88 17.81
C LEU A 19 -1.63 20.44 18.09
N GLY A 20 -2.62 19.58 18.32
CA GLY A 20 -2.42 18.15 18.26
C GLY A 20 -1.84 17.84 16.89
N SER A 21 -0.53 17.64 16.83
CA SER A 21 0.12 17.03 15.67
C SER A 21 -0.43 15.61 15.58
N SER A 22 -1.51 15.42 14.81
CA SER A 22 -1.78 14.12 14.20
C SER A 22 -0.52 13.80 13.43
N GLN A 23 0.29 12.87 13.91
CA GLN A 23 1.36 12.27 13.11
C GLN A 23 0.65 11.68 11.90
N ALA A 24 0.71 12.38 10.77
CA ALA A 24 0.48 11.76 9.49
C ALA A 24 1.56 10.67 9.40
N GLU A 25 1.18 9.41 9.55
CA GLU A 25 2.06 8.30 9.25
C GLU A 25 2.47 8.49 7.79
N ALA A 26 3.71 8.94 7.61
CA ALA A 26 4.29 9.12 6.30
C ALA A 26 4.37 7.73 5.68
N CYS A 27 3.47 7.46 4.76
CA CYS A 27 3.61 6.29 3.90
C CYS A 27 5.00 6.35 3.27
N GLY A 28 5.71 5.21 3.20
CA GLY A 28 7.11 5.08 2.78
C GLY A 28 7.47 5.62 1.38
N TYR A 29 6.71 6.60 0.88
CA TYR A 29 7.01 7.36 -0.34
C TYR A 29 8.04 8.48 -0.12
N ASP A 30 8.54 8.67 1.10
CA ASP A 30 9.55 9.69 1.42
C ASP A 30 10.98 9.30 1.01
N GLY A 31 11.13 8.28 0.16
CA GLY A 31 12.43 7.85 -0.38
C GLY A 31 13.32 7.11 0.63
N LEU A 32 12.91 7.03 1.88
CA LEU A 32 13.48 6.14 2.87
C LEU A 32 12.59 4.89 2.87
N VAL A 33 13.07 3.81 2.28
CA VAL A 33 12.45 2.50 2.39
C VAL A 33 12.43 2.16 3.89
N PRO A 34 11.31 2.35 4.61
CA PRO A 34 11.25 1.91 5.99
C PRO A 34 11.43 0.41 5.93
N ASP A 35 12.26 -0.12 6.78
CA ASP A 35 12.59 -1.52 6.91
C ASP A 35 11.66 -2.45 6.15
N LEU A 36 12.01 -2.83 4.91
CA LEU A 36 11.26 -3.84 4.14
C LEU A 36 11.10 -5.13 4.95
N VAL A 37 12.05 -5.38 5.85
CA VAL A 37 12.01 -6.47 6.83
C VAL A 37 10.85 -6.29 7.82
N ALA A 38 10.56 -5.04 8.22
CA ALA A 38 9.47 -4.74 9.15
C ALA A 38 8.10 -4.70 8.46
N ALA A 39 8.06 -4.55 7.11
CA ALA A 39 6.81 -4.47 6.39
C ALA A 39 6.03 -5.80 6.42
N TYR A 40 6.70 -6.92 6.09
CA TYR A 40 6.12 -8.27 6.18
C TYR A 40 7.20 -9.32 5.83
N PRO A 41 7.13 -10.53 6.42
CA PRO A 41 7.99 -11.66 6.01
C PRO A 41 7.92 -11.88 4.50
N GLN A 42 9.08 -12.12 3.85
CA GLN A 42 9.26 -12.32 2.41
C GLN A 42 9.20 -11.06 1.53
N SER A 43 9.00 -9.86 2.08
CA SER A 43 9.03 -8.62 1.28
C SER A 43 10.38 -8.44 0.59
N ILE A 44 11.48 -8.79 1.26
CA ILE A 44 12.83 -8.73 0.69
C ILE A 44 12.99 -9.73 -0.46
N ASP A 45 12.51 -10.97 -0.28
CA ASP A 45 12.64 -12.00 -1.30
C ASP A 45 11.90 -11.60 -2.58
N VAL A 46 10.69 -11.00 -2.42
CA VAL A 46 9.93 -10.46 -3.56
C VAL A 46 10.66 -9.29 -4.20
N ALA A 47 11.22 -8.35 -3.41
CA ALA A 47 11.96 -7.22 -3.96
C ALA A 47 13.20 -7.68 -4.76
N ILE A 48 13.94 -8.67 -4.26
CA ILE A 48 15.06 -9.28 -4.98
C ILE A 48 14.58 -9.93 -6.28
N SER A 49 13.51 -10.75 -6.22
CA SER A 49 12.96 -11.42 -7.40
C SER A 49 12.48 -10.43 -8.45
N VAL A 50 11.88 -9.31 -8.05
CA VAL A 50 11.47 -8.22 -8.96
C VAL A 50 12.70 -7.58 -9.62
N ARG A 51 13.75 -7.32 -8.86
CA ARG A 51 15.00 -6.79 -9.39
C ARG A 51 15.62 -7.72 -10.41
N ASP A 52 15.70 -8.99 -10.09
CA ASP A 52 16.20 -10.03 -11.00
C ASP A 52 15.36 -10.13 -12.28
N ALA A 53 14.05 -9.98 -12.19
CA ALA A 53 13.14 -9.97 -13.33
C ALA A 53 13.36 -8.75 -14.24
N PHE A 54 13.71 -7.58 -13.69
CA PHE A 54 14.13 -6.42 -14.48
C PHE A 54 15.45 -6.70 -15.21
N ASP A 55 16.44 -7.23 -14.51
CA ASP A 55 17.76 -7.53 -15.07
C ASP A 55 17.67 -8.59 -16.20
N ARG A 56 16.70 -9.51 -16.12
CA ARG A 56 16.39 -10.48 -17.18
C ARG A 56 15.43 -9.97 -18.26
N SER A 57 14.98 -8.70 -18.18
CA SER A 57 13.98 -8.13 -19.08
C SER A 57 12.63 -8.89 -19.10
N GLU A 58 12.31 -9.62 -18.03
CA GLU A 58 11.02 -10.29 -17.84
C GLU A 58 9.94 -9.31 -17.35
N LEU A 59 10.36 -8.22 -16.73
CA LEU A 59 9.52 -7.11 -16.32
C LEU A 59 10.07 -5.79 -16.85
N THR A 60 9.18 -4.83 -17.07
CA THR A 60 9.53 -3.45 -17.41
C THR A 60 9.37 -2.56 -16.20
N ALA A 61 10.42 -1.85 -15.82
CA ALA A 61 10.34 -0.88 -14.72
C ALA A 61 9.37 0.25 -15.07
N LEU A 62 8.60 0.69 -14.09
CA LEU A 62 7.73 1.86 -14.25
C LEU A 62 8.60 3.12 -14.28
N GLN A 63 8.14 4.13 -15.03
CA GLN A 63 8.82 5.42 -15.05
C GLN A 63 8.87 6.03 -13.66
N PRO A 64 10.02 6.56 -13.22
CA PRO A 64 10.12 7.29 -11.98
C PRO A 64 9.11 8.45 -11.94
N ALA A 65 8.49 8.67 -10.80
CA ALA A 65 7.54 9.75 -10.59
C ALA A 65 7.82 10.42 -9.24
N PRO A 66 7.56 11.75 -9.11
CA PRO A 66 7.59 12.42 -7.81
C PRO A 66 6.65 11.72 -6.81
N ASN A 67 6.97 11.78 -5.51
CA ASN A 67 6.29 11.02 -4.45
C ASN A 67 4.75 11.07 -4.53
N ALA A 68 4.16 12.26 -4.69
CA ALA A 68 2.70 12.40 -4.79
C ALA A 68 2.11 11.69 -6.02
N LEU A 69 2.78 11.77 -7.18
CA LEU A 69 2.34 11.11 -8.40
C LEU A 69 2.57 9.59 -8.34
N ALA A 70 3.66 9.14 -7.72
CA ALA A 70 3.91 7.73 -7.46
C ALA A 70 2.82 7.13 -6.60
N LEU A 71 2.44 7.81 -5.52
CA LEU A 71 1.33 7.40 -4.65
C LEU A 71 0.00 7.29 -5.41
N LEU A 72 -0.34 8.33 -6.18
CA LEU A 72 -1.57 8.31 -7.00
C LEU A 72 -1.55 7.16 -8.02
N ARG A 73 -0.41 6.91 -8.66
CA ARG A 73 -0.23 5.78 -9.57
C ARG A 73 -0.48 4.45 -8.87
N ALA A 74 0.14 4.22 -7.71
CA ALA A 74 -0.03 3.01 -6.92
C ALA A 74 -1.50 2.79 -6.55
N GLN A 75 -2.19 3.83 -6.07
CA GLN A 75 -3.62 3.75 -5.75
C GLN A 75 -4.49 3.44 -6.98
N MET A 76 -4.17 4.04 -8.13
CA MET A 76 -4.88 3.75 -9.38
C MET A 76 -4.66 2.31 -9.84
N LEU A 77 -3.43 1.81 -9.76
CA LEU A 77 -3.10 0.41 -10.08
C LEU A 77 -3.88 -0.55 -9.17
N MET A 78 -3.91 -0.28 -7.85
CA MET A 78 -4.67 -1.10 -6.91
C MET A 78 -6.18 -1.11 -7.24
N ARG A 79 -6.78 0.04 -7.58
CA ARG A 79 -8.18 0.09 -8.01
C ARG A 79 -8.42 -0.70 -9.30
N ARG A 80 -7.55 -0.56 -10.30
CA ARG A 80 -7.63 -1.32 -11.56
C ARG A 80 -7.42 -2.82 -11.37
N PHE A 81 -6.68 -3.23 -10.34
CA PHE A 81 -6.46 -4.64 -10.01
C PHE A 81 -7.69 -5.31 -9.35
N SER A 82 -8.64 -4.55 -8.82
CA SER A 82 -9.85 -5.03 -8.15
C SER A 82 -10.64 -6.10 -8.93
N PRO A 83 -10.89 -5.99 -10.26
CA PRO A 83 -11.59 -7.05 -11.00
C PRO A 83 -10.85 -8.39 -11.02
N MET A 84 -9.51 -8.37 -11.04
CA MET A 84 -8.70 -9.60 -10.98
C MET A 84 -8.82 -10.26 -9.61
N VAL A 85 -8.81 -9.46 -8.53
CA VAL A 85 -9.06 -9.94 -7.17
C VAL A 85 -10.46 -10.54 -7.06
N SER A 86 -11.48 -9.87 -7.59
CA SER A 86 -12.86 -10.37 -7.61
C SER A 86 -12.97 -11.69 -8.37
N ALA A 87 -12.39 -11.78 -9.55
CA ALA A 87 -12.44 -12.99 -10.39
C ALA A 87 -11.78 -14.19 -9.71
N ALA A 88 -10.65 -13.95 -9.04
CA ALA A 88 -9.91 -14.96 -8.29
C ALA A 88 -10.66 -15.41 -7.02
N SER A 89 -11.45 -14.55 -6.43
CA SER A 89 -12.07 -14.74 -5.12
C SER A 89 -13.56 -15.10 -5.15
N ARG A 90 -14.12 -15.42 -6.34
CA ARG A 90 -15.56 -15.69 -6.52
C ARG A 90 -16.17 -16.74 -5.56
N ALA A 91 -15.37 -17.57 -4.95
CA ALA A 91 -15.80 -18.58 -3.98
C ALA A 91 -15.60 -18.15 -2.52
N SER A 92 -15.06 -16.98 -2.25
CA SER A 92 -14.65 -16.57 -0.91
C SER A 92 -15.22 -15.21 -0.54
N ARG A 93 -15.96 -15.15 0.56
CA ARG A 93 -16.24 -13.90 1.27
C ARG A 93 -15.09 -13.61 2.21
N GLY A 94 -14.76 -12.35 2.43
CA GLY A 94 -13.70 -11.96 3.35
C GLY A 94 -12.87 -10.79 2.82
N SER A 95 -11.65 -10.70 3.27
CA SER A 95 -10.73 -9.68 2.80
C SER A 95 -9.39 -10.28 2.40
N VAL A 96 -8.64 -9.52 1.58
CA VAL A 96 -7.28 -9.83 1.14
C VAL A 96 -6.46 -8.56 1.28
N ALA A 97 -5.32 -8.64 1.95
CA ALA A 97 -4.36 -7.55 2.03
C ALA A 97 -3.28 -7.71 0.94
N VAL A 98 -2.97 -6.63 0.25
CA VAL A 98 -1.92 -6.58 -0.78
C VAL A 98 -0.86 -5.58 -0.35
N LEU A 99 0.40 -6.02 -0.33
CA LEU A 99 1.57 -5.18 -0.07
C LEU A 99 2.31 -4.89 -1.38
N LEU A 100 2.54 -3.62 -1.66
CA LEU A 100 3.48 -3.16 -2.68
C LEU A 100 4.85 -2.92 -2.06
N VAL A 101 5.87 -3.69 -2.49
CA VAL A 101 7.19 -3.67 -1.84
C VAL A 101 7.96 -2.37 -2.04
N GLU A 102 7.73 -1.64 -3.14
CA GLU A 102 8.44 -0.38 -3.42
C GLU A 102 8.06 0.74 -2.46
N SER A 103 6.79 0.78 -2.07
CA SER A 103 6.24 1.86 -1.25
C SER A 103 5.91 1.45 0.18
N GLY A 104 5.97 0.15 0.47
CA GLY A 104 5.44 -0.38 1.73
C GLY A 104 3.91 -0.17 1.88
N MET A 105 3.21 0.17 0.79
CA MET A 105 1.79 0.48 0.83
C MET A 105 0.94 -0.80 0.92
N TRP A 106 0.15 -0.88 1.98
CA TRP A 106 -0.88 -1.89 2.16
C TRP A 106 -2.21 -1.43 1.56
N THR A 107 -2.86 -2.32 0.83
CA THR A 107 -4.21 -2.12 0.30
C THR A 107 -5.07 -3.31 0.68
N ARG A 108 -6.25 -3.07 1.27
CA ARG A 108 -7.22 -4.13 1.58
C ARG A 108 -8.33 -4.17 0.54
N TYR A 109 -8.62 -5.36 0.05
CA TYR A 109 -9.79 -5.67 -0.75
C TYR A 109 -10.79 -6.42 0.11
N THR A 110 -11.98 -5.86 0.29
CA THR A 110 -13.08 -6.53 0.98
C THR A 110 -14.05 -7.07 -0.05
N LEU A 111 -14.25 -8.38 -0.02
CA LEU A 111 -15.01 -9.14 -0.99
C LEU A 111 -16.42 -9.39 -0.44
N SER A 112 -17.42 -8.93 -1.12
CA SER A 112 -18.83 -9.21 -0.89
C SER A 112 -19.46 -9.87 -2.14
N ASP A 113 -20.72 -10.30 -2.05
CA ASP A 113 -21.35 -11.08 -3.12
C ASP A 113 -21.38 -10.37 -4.48
N ASN A 114 -21.43 -9.03 -4.47
CA ASN A 114 -21.61 -8.22 -5.70
C ASN A 114 -20.57 -7.11 -5.86
N GLU A 115 -19.67 -6.91 -4.89
CA GLU A 115 -18.76 -5.77 -4.89
C GLU A 115 -17.43 -6.10 -4.24
N VAL A 116 -16.38 -5.45 -4.74
CA VAL A 116 -15.04 -5.42 -4.10
C VAL A 116 -14.74 -3.99 -3.66
N ALA A 117 -14.78 -3.76 -2.36
CA ALA A 117 -14.33 -2.50 -1.80
C ALA A 117 -12.80 -2.47 -1.71
N VAL A 118 -12.19 -1.38 -2.16
CA VAL A 118 -10.73 -1.19 -2.17
C VAL A 118 -10.37 -0.07 -1.19
N LEU A 119 -9.64 -0.41 -0.16
CA LEU A 119 -9.17 0.53 0.86
C LEU A 119 -7.63 0.59 0.83
N PRO A 120 -7.02 1.58 0.17
CA PRO A 120 -5.58 1.80 0.19
C PRO A 120 -5.13 2.40 1.53
N HIS A 121 -3.84 2.31 1.83
CA HIS A 121 -3.22 2.87 3.03
C HIS A 121 -3.76 2.30 4.36
N VAL A 122 -3.99 0.99 4.41
CA VAL A 122 -4.25 0.33 5.69
C VAL A 122 -2.93 0.06 6.44
N ALA A 123 -2.98 -0.06 7.76
CA ALA A 123 -1.78 -0.28 8.58
C ALA A 123 -1.10 -1.64 8.34
N GLY A 124 -1.81 -2.61 7.76
CA GLY A 124 -1.31 -3.95 7.50
C GLY A 124 -2.45 -4.97 7.41
N PRO A 125 -2.13 -6.28 7.33
CA PRO A 125 -3.13 -7.33 7.32
C PRO A 125 -3.77 -7.49 8.70
N LEU A 126 -5.01 -7.98 8.71
CA LEU A 126 -5.69 -8.45 9.92
C LEU A 126 -5.20 -9.87 10.26
N ASP A 127 -5.43 -10.30 11.50
CA ASP A 127 -5.09 -11.66 11.93
C ASP A 127 -5.77 -12.72 11.06
N GLY A 128 -4.96 -13.58 10.42
CA GLY A 128 -5.44 -14.62 9.52
C GLY A 128 -5.95 -14.13 8.17
N GLU A 129 -5.79 -12.84 7.87
CA GLU A 129 -6.14 -12.29 6.54
C GLU A 129 -5.16 -12.82 5.48
N PRO A 130 -5.64 -13.32 4.33
CA PRO A 130 -4.79 -13.66 3.20
C PRO A 130 -3.96 -12.47 2.73
N VAL A 131 -2.67 -12.71 2.45
CA VAL A 131 -1.74 -11.67 2.05
C VAL A 131 -1.14 -11.96 0.68
N VAL A 132 -1.10 -10.92 -0.15
CA VAL A 132 -0.36 -10.89 -1.42
C VAL A 132 0.77 -9.89 -1.29
N ILE A 133 1.99 -10.32 -1.60
CA ILE A 133 3.17 -9.46 -1.63
C ILE A 133 3.63 -9.37 -3.08
N THR A 134 3.76 -8.17 -3.61
CA THR A 134 4.13 -7.96 -5.02
C THR A 134 4.68 -6.55 -5.25
N SER A 135 4.83 -6.14 -6.52
CA SER A 135 5.32 -4.83 -6.93
C SER A 135 4.35 -4.09 -7.85
N GLU A 136 4.48 -2.76 -7.95
CA GLU A 136 3.70 -1.98 -8.92
C GLU A 136 3.94 -2.45 -10.36
N ALA A 137 5.17 -2.78 -10.70
CA ALA A 137 5.52 -3.25 -12.04
C ALA A 137 4.86 -4.60 -12.37
N VAL A 138 4.76 -5.50 -11.40
CA VAL A 138 4.07 -6.78 -11.54
C VAL A 138 2.58 -6.55 -11.75
N ILE A 139 1.94 -5.73 -10.93
CA ILE A 139 0.52 -5.40 -11.10
C ILE A 139 0.27 -4.78 -12.47
N SER A 140 1.13 -3.84 -12.93
CA SER A 140 1.00 -3.27 -14.27
C SER A 140 1.11 -4.33 -15.36
N ALA A 141 2.07 -5.24 -15.26
CA ALA A 141 2.26 -6.31 -16.24
C ALA A 141 1.08 -7.30 -16.28
N LEU A 142 0.48 -7.60 -15.12
CA LEU A 142 -0.76 -8.41 -15.02
C LEU A 142 -1.94 -7.71 -15.68
N LEU A 143 -2.13 -6.41 -15.43
CA LEU A 143 -3.21 -5.61 -16.01
C LEU A 143 -3.09 -5.42 -17.53
N ASP A 144 -1.86 -5.49 -18.05
CA ASP A 144 -1.56 -5.38 -19.48
C ASP A 144 -1.50 -6.76 -20.18
N ASP A 145 -1.90 -7.84 -19.49
CA ASP A 145 -1.82 -9.23 -19.99
C ASP A 145 -0.40 -9.68 -20.44
N LYS A 146 0.65 -8.96 -19.96
CA LYS A 146 2.06 -9.28 -20.24
C LYS A 146 2.63 -10.35 -19.30
N LEU A 147 1.97 -10.60 -18.20
CA LEU A 147 2.35 -11.57 -17.17
C LEU A 147 1.11 -12.28 -16.65
N ALA A 148 1.17 -13.59 -16.53
CA ALA A 148 0.13 -14.37 -15.86
C ALA A 148 0.43 -14.53 -14.37
N ILE A 149 -0.60 -14.60 -13.52
CA ILE A 149 -0.45 -14.77 -12.06
C ILE A 149 0.39 -16.03 -11.73
N GLY A 150 0.12 -17.16 -12.41
CA GLY A 150 0.89 -18.38 -12.22
C GLY A 150 2.38 -18.21 -12.55
N ARG A 151 2.73 -17.42 -13.57
CA ARG A 151 4.13 -17.11 -13.89
C ARG A 151 4.72 -16.17 -12.83
N ALA A 152 3.99 -15.13 -12.40
CA ALA A 152 4.43 -14.19 -11.37
C ALA A 152 4.78 -14.90 -10.05
N THR A 153 3.95 -15.88 -9.65
CA THR A 153 4.23 -16.71 -8.46
C THR A 153 5.40 -17.67 -8.69
N ALA A 154 5.50 -18.28 -9.86
CA ALA A 154 6.57 -19.22 -10.18
C ALA A 154 7.98 -18.58 -10.19
N ILE A 155 8.10 -17.31 -10.61
CA ILE A 155 9.37 -16.57 -10.58
C ILE A 155 9.58 -15.76 -9.30
N GLY A 156 8.68 -15.85 -8.32
CA GLY A 156 8.83 -15.24 -7.02
C GLY A 156 8.54 -13.73 -6.95
N VAL A 157 8.07 -13.09 -8.04
CA VAL A 157 7.73 -11.65 -8.05
C VAL A 157 6.36 -11.37 -7.43
N MET A 158 5.60 -12.43 -7.14
CA MET A 158 4.36 -12.39 -6.38
C MET A 158 4.33 -13.57 -5.41
N VAL A 159 4.04 -13.30 -4.14
CA VAL A 159 3.90 -14.32 -3.10
C VAL A 159 2.49 -14.26 -2.53
N LEU A 160 1.87 -15.43 -2.37
CA LEU A 160 0.52 -15.61 -1.82
C LEU A 160 0.63 -16.33 -0.48
N ARG A 161 0.12 -15.73 0.60
CA ARG A 161 0.19 -16.27 1.97
C ARG A 161 -1.21 -16.51 2.55
N ASP A 162 -1.29 -17.44 3.49
CA ASP A 162 -2.46 -17.69 4.33
C ASP A 162 -3.77 -17.86 3.54
N ARG A 163 -3.84 -18.93 2.72
CA ARG A 163 -5.01 -19.28 1.87
C ARG A 163 -5.28 -18.33 0.70
N ALA A 164 -4.39 -17.37 0.41
CA ALA A 164 -4.49 -16.59 -0.83
C ALA A 164 -4.34 -17.44 -2.11
N GLN A 165 -4.34 -18.78 -1.99
CA GLN A 165 -4.37 -19.74 -3.12
C GLN A 165 -5.60 -19.57 -4.03
N VAL A 166 -6.58 -18.78 -3.61
CA VAL A 166 -7.72 -18.36 -4.44
C VAL A 166 -7.26 -17.72 -5.76
N PHE A 167 -6.09 -17.03 -5.73
CA PHE A 167 -5.51 -16.43 -6.94
C PHE A 167 -4.84 -17.42 -7.92
N ALA A 168 -4.46 -18.62 -7.44
CA ALA A 168 -3.75 -19.60 -8.28
C ALA A 168 -4.69 -20.41 -9.18
N SER A 169 -6.00 -20.38 -8.96
CA SER A 169 -6.97 -21.25 -9.63
C SER A 169 -7.68 -20.61 -10.83
N GLY A 170 -7.40 -19.34 -11.15
CA GLY A 170 -7.96 -18.64 -12.30
C GLY A 170 -7.15 -18.96 -13.57
N ARG A 171 -7.60 -19.94 -14.35
CA ARG A 171 -7.22 -20.12 -15.76
C ARG A 171 -8.10 -19.26 -16.64
#